data_9117f7498ba601913196116432056fe5
#
_entry.id   9117f7498ba601913196116432056fe5
#
_cell.length_a   1.000
_cell.length_b   1.000
_cell.length_c   1.000
_cell.angle_alpha   90.00
_cell.angle_beta   90.00
_cell.angle_gamma   90.00
#
_symmetry.space_group_name_H-M   'P 1'
#
loop_
_entity.id
_entity.type
_entity.pdbx_description
1 polymer ?
#
loop_
_entity_poly.entity_id
_entity_poly.type
_entity_poly.pdbx_seq_one_letter_code
_entity_poly.pdbx_strand_id
1 'polypeptide(L)'
;MFYISDHGESLGEYGLFLHGTPFSVAPNTQTHVAMMGWFSKSFIDDHNMNMECLRKNAKSGDFSLENFFHSMLGILDVNTKLYDDNLDVFKSCRIWIKHDTKGDINTVFIEQLYLGKKYNNSKVKTSIVQNPSLNKG
;
A
#
# COMPACT_ATOMS: atom_id res chain seq x y z
N MET A 1 0.73 -9.99 7.30
CA MET A 1 -0.60 -10.08 6.67
C MET A 1 -0.73 -8.94 5.67
N PHE A 2 -1.15 -9.25 4.45
CA PHE A 2 -1.55 -8.26 3.46
C PHE A 2 -3.03 -8.39 3.16
N TYR A 3 -3.68 -7.26 3.05
CA TYR A 3 -5.03 -7.13 2.51
C TYR A 3 -4.98 -6.17 1.33
N ILE A 4 -5.60 -6.54 0.25
CA ILE A 4 -5.77 -5.71 -0.93
C ILE A 4 -7.14 -5.99 -1.53
N SER A 5 -7.87 -4.94 -1.89
CA SER A 5 -9.12 -5.10 -2.63
C SER A 5 -8.82 -5.22 -4.12
N ASP A 6 -9.52 -6.10 -4.80
CA ASP A 6 -9.39 -6.32 -6.24
C ASP A 6 -10.06 -5.21 -7.07
N HIS A 7 -11.14 -4.61 -6.55
CA HIS A 7 -11.82 -3.46 -7.15
C HIS A 7 -12.55 -2.65 -6.08
N GLY A 8 -12.98 -1.46 -6.44
CA GLY A 8 -13.93 -0.67 -5.70
C GLY A 8 -15.36 -0.87 -6.20
N GLU A 9 -16.31 -0.11 -5.65
CA GLU A 9 -17.74 -0.26 -5.93
C GLU A 9 -18.40 1.11 -6.06
N SER A 10 -19.23 1.31 -7.09
CA SER A 10 -20.10 2.48 -7.23
C SER A 10 -21.46 2.21 -6.61
N LEU A 11 -21.93 3.15 -5.79
CA LEU A 11 -23.19 3.05 -5.06
C LEU A 11 -24.25 4.01 -5.62
N GLY A 12 -24.06 4.50 -6.84
CA GLY A 12 -24.98 5.41 -7.53
C GLY A 12 -24.33 6.70 -8.02
N GLU A 13 -23.02 6.88 -7.84
CA GLU A 13 -22.30 8.04 -8.35
C GLU A 13 -22.40 8.08 -9.86
N TYR A 14 -22.78 9.25 -10.40
CA TYR A 14 -23.02 9.47 -11.83
C TYR A 14 -24.06 8.51 -12.45
N GLY A 15 -24.96 7.95 -11.62
CA GLY A 15 -25.93 6.93 -12.06
C GLY A 15 -25.32 5.56 -12.31
N LEU A 16 -24.08 5.34 -11.90
CA LEU A 16 -23.37 4.07 -12.02
C LEU A 16 -23.52 3.27 -10.73
N PHE A 17 -23.73 1.98 -10.87
CA PHE A 17 -23.80 1.04 -9.77
C PHE A 17 -22.86 -0.13 -10.04
N LEU A 18 -22.41 -0.78 -8.96
CA LEU A 18 -21.49 -1.93 -9.01
C LEU A 18 -20.10 -1.54 -9.59
N HIS A 19 -19.43 -2.49 -10.19
CA HIS A 19 -18.12 -2.35 -10.82
C HIS A 19 -18.17 -2.83 -12.28
N GLY A 20 -17.03 -2.74 -12.98
CA GLY A 20 -16.92 -3.22 -14.37
C GLY A 20 -17.10 -2.12 -15.42
N THR A 21 -17.17 -0.86 -15.01
CA THR A 21 -17.08 0.25 -15.95
C THR A 21 -15.70 0.26 -16.62
N PRO A 22 -15.61 0.45 -17.95
CA PRO A 22 -14.34 0.55 -18.64
C PRO A 22 -13.39 1.54 -17.96
N PHE A 23 -12.14 1.16 -17.77
CA PHE A 23 -11.17 1.91 -16.95
C PHE A 23 -11.03 3.39 -17.35
N SER A 24 -11.15 3.70 -18.65
CA SER A 24 -11.05 5.07 -19.19
C SER A 24 -12.12 6.03 -18.70
N VAL A 25 -13.27 5.49 -18.23
CA VAL A 25 -14.43 6.27 -17.78
C VAL A 25 -14.92 5.84 -16.38
N ALA A 26 -14.23 4.88 -15.77
CA ALA A 26 -14.58 4.39 -14.44
C ALA A 26 -14.38 5.48 -13.39
N PRO A 27 -15.34 5.70 -12.48
CA PRO A 27 -15.17 6.62 -11.37
C PRO A 27 -14.14 6.10 -10.37
N ASN A 28 -13.57 7.02 -9.58
CA ASN A 28 -12.59 6.67 -8.55
C ASN A 28 -13.11 5.65 -7.54
N THR A 29 -14.41 5.64 -7.28
CA THR A 29 -15.07 4.65 -6.40
C THR A 29 -14.89 3.21 -6.88
N GLN A 30 -14.67 2.98 -8.17
CA GLN A 30 -14.36 1.66 -8.72
C GLN A 30 -12.86 1.38 -8.87
N THR A 31 -12.04 2.41 -9.01
CA THR A 31 -10.61 2.26 -9.36
C THR A 31 -9.67 2.50 -8.19
N HIS A 32 -10.12 3.18 -7.13
CA HIS A 32 -9.36 3.34 -5.90
C HIS A 32 -9.69 2.20 -4.95
N VAL A 33 -8.68 1.45 -4.55
CA VAL A 33 -8.83 0.31 -3.65
C VAL A 33 -7.94 0.46 -2.42
N ALA A 34 -8.37 -0.16 -1.32
CA ALA A 34 -7.59 -0.20 -0.10
C ALA A 34 -6.50 -1.26 -0.18
N MET A 35 -5.31 -0.92 0.28
CA MET A 35 -4.23 -1.87 0.57
C MET A 35 -3.76 -1.66 2.00
N MET A 36 -3.65 -2.74 2.77
CA MET A 36 -3.19 -2.72 4.15
C MET A 36 -2.12 -3.79 4.37
N GLY A 37 -1.02 -3.41 5.01
CA GLY A 37 0.02 -4.32 5.46
C GLY A 37 0.13 -4.30 6.98
N TRP A 38 0.09 -5.48 7.61
CA TRP A 38 0.44 -5.68 9.00
C TRP A 38 1.64 -6.63 9.09
N PHE A 39 2.66 -6.23 9.87
CA PHE A 39 3.92 -6.96 10.02
C PHE A 39 4.18 -7.26 11.49
N SER A 40 4.55 -8.50 11.81
CA SER A 40 5.01 -8.84 13.15
C SER A 40 6.35 -8.16 13.45
N LYS A 41 6.65 -7.97 14.73
CA LYS A 41 7.96 -7.42 15.11
C LYS A 41 9.12 -8.25 14.58
N SER A 42 9.05 -9.57 14.69
CA SER A 42 10.09 -10.46 14.14
C SER A 42 10.28 -10.25 12.64
N PHE A 43 9.19 -10.16 11.87
CA PHE A 43 9.26 -9.92 10.44
C PHE A 43 9.92 -8.57 10.09
N ILE A 44 9.58 -7.52 10.85
CA ILE A 44 10.19 -6.19 10.69
C ILE A 44 11.69 -6.26 10.94
N ASP A 45 12.10 -6.93 12.02
CA ASP A 45 13.49 -7.06 12.40
C ASP A 45 14.27 -7.91 11.38
N ASP A 46 13.72 -9.05 10.96
CA ASP A 46 14.35 -9.99 10.03
C ASP A 46 14.56 -9.37 8.63
N HIS A 47 13.61 -8.54 8.18
CA HIS A 47 13.67 -7.85 6.88
C HIS A 47 14.27 -6.44 6.96
N ASN A 48 14.75 -6.02 8.12
CA ASN A 48 15.30 -4.69 8.36
C ASN A 48 14.38 -3.56 7.86
N MET A 49 13.10 -3.66 8.14
CA MET A 49 12.08 -2.73 7.65
C MET A 49 12.01 -1.47 8.50
N ASN A 50 12.08 -0.31 7.86
CA ASN A 50 11.81 0.98 8.51
C ASN A 50 10.33 1.33 8.38
N MET A 51 9.57 1.12 9.47
CA MET A 51 8.13 1.35 9.51
C MET A 51 7.75 2.84 9.37
N GLU A 52 8.60 3.76 9.82
CA GLU A 52 8.38 5.20 9.64
C GLU A 52 8.51 5.59 8.16
N CYS A 53 9.54 5.08 7.50
CA CYS A 53 9.72 5.24 6.06
C CYS A 53 8.51 4.70 5.29
N LEU A 54 8.04 3.49 5.62
CA LEU A 54 6.87 2.89 4.97
C LEU A 54 5.60 3.74 5.15
N ARG A 55 5.36 4.24 6.38
CA ARG A 55 4.21 5.14 6.63
C ARG A 55 4.32 6.44 5.86
N LYS A 56 5.53 6.99 5.74
CA LYS A 56 5.77 8.20 4.94
C LYS A 56 5.48 7.93 3.46
N ASN A 57 6.00 6.83 2.91
CA ASN A 57 5.77 6.45 1.52
C ASN A 57 4.29 6.17 1.25
N ALA A 58 3.61 5.46 2.16
CA ALA A 58 2.18 5.20 2.06
C ALA A 58 1.34 6.48 1.98
N LYS A 59 1.78 7.57 2.63
CA LYS A 59 1.11 8.88 2.58
C LYS A 59 1.36 9.68 1.31
N SER A 60 2.50 9.50 0.68
CA SER A 60 2.97 10.36 -0.39
C SER A 60 3.11 9.64 -1.73
N GLY A 61 3.03 8.30 -1.73
CA GLY A 61 3.25 7.49 -2.91
C GLY A 61 2.00 7.37 -3.79
N ASP A 62 2.21 7.38 -5.10
CA ASP A 62 1.23 6.94 -6.07
C ASP A 62 1.47 5.44 -6.32
N PHE A 63 0.63 4.58 -5.77
CA PHE A 63 0.73 3.13 -5.93
C PHE A 63 -0.38 2.59 -6.81
N SER A 64 -0.10 1.48 -7.48
CA SER A 64 -1.05 0.73 -8.28
C SER A 64 -0.94 -0.77 -7.97
N LEU A 65 -1.82 -1.60 -8.52
CA LEU A 65 -1.71 -3.05 -8.37
C LEU A 65 -0.43 -3.64 -8.97
N GLU A 66 0.22 -2.96 -9.91
CA GLU A 66 1.54 -3.35 -10.41
C GLU A 66 2.58 -3.41 -9.29
N ASN A 67 2.54 -2.46 -8.36
CA ASN A 67 3.45 -2.42 -7.22
C ASN A 67 3.30 -3.66 -6.32
N PHE A 68 2.10 -4.23 -6.24
CA PHE A 68 1.86 -5.40 -5.39
C PHE A 68 2.70 -6.61 -5.81
N PHE A 69 2.73 -6.93 -7.10
CA PHE A 69 3.51 -8.05 -7.61
C PHE A 69 5.01 -7.91 -7.28
N HIS A 70 5.59 -6.76 -7.59
CA HIS A 70 7.01 -6.51 -7.33
C HIS A 70 7.33 -6.47 -5.83
N SER A 71 6.42 -5.92 -5.03
CA SER A 71 6.55 -5.88 -3.58
C SER A 71 6.51 -7.26 -2.95
N MET A 72 5.68 -8.16 -3.47
CA MET A 72 5.65 -9.55 -3.02
C MET A 72 6.93 -10.29 -3.38
N LEU A 73 7.44 -10.12 -4.60
CA LEU A 73 8.74 -10.69 -4.99
C LEU A 73 9.87 -10.18 -4.09
N GLY A 74 9.89 -8.87 -3.85
CA GLY A 74 10.90 -8.25 -3.01
C GLY A 74 10.85 -8.72 -1.56
N ILE A 75 9.66 -8.78 -0.94
CA ILE A 75 9.51 -9.21 0.47
C ILE A 75 9.85 -10.69 0.67
N LEU A 76 9.62 -11.52 -0.34
CA LEU A 76 9.95 -12.95 -0.32
C LEU A 76 11.37 -13.23 -0.82
N ASP A 77 12.16 -12.20 -1.09
CA ASP A 77 13.53 -12.28 -1.62
C ASP A 77 13.65 -13.17 -2.88
N VAL A 78 12.62 -13.13 -3.74
CA VAL A 78 12.59 -13.90 -4.99
C VAL A 78 13.46 -13.22 -6.04
N ASN A 79 14.59 -13.86 -6.37
CA ASN A 79 15.47 -13.40 -7.43
C ASN A 79 14.95 -13.84 -8.81
N THR A 80 14.42 -12.92 -9.60
CA THR A 80 13.89 -13.16 -10.94
C THR A 80 14.11 -11.95 -11.85
N LYS A 81 14.21 -12.21 -13.14
CA LYS A 81 14.30 -11.15 -14.18
C LYS A 81 13.01 -10.31 -14.30
N LEU A 82 11.92 -10.76 -13.71
CA LEU A 82 10.64 -10.06 -13.71
C LEU A 82 10.55 -9.00 -12.60
N TYR A 83 11.46 -9.02 -11.63
CA TYR A 83 11.45 -8.07 -10.52
C TYR A 83 11.96 -6.70 -10.98
N ASP A 84 11.17 -5.66 -10.72
CA ASP A 84 11.55 -4.26 -10.87
C ASP A 84 11.52 -3.60 -9.48
N ASP A 85 12.68 -3.19 -9.00
CA ASP A 85 12.85 -2.60 -7.68
C ASP A 85 12.26 -1.19 -7.57
N ASN A 86 12.01 -0.49 -8.68
CA ASN A 86 11.29 0.78 -8.69
C ASN A 86 9.80 0.63 -8.38
N LEU A 87 9.26 -0.56 -8.61
CA LEU A 87 7.87 -0.89 -8.34
C LEU A 87 7.67 -1.58 -6.98
N ASP A 88 8.74 -1.95 -6.27
CA ASP A 88 8.67 -2.52 -4.93
C ASP A 88 8.48 -1.40 -3.88
N VAL A 89 7.30 -1.34 -3.25
CA VAL A 89 6.97 -0.33 -2.24
C VAL A 89 7.82 -0.42 -0.97
N PHE A 90 8.44 -1.57 -0.72
CA PHE A 90 9.27 -1.82 0.46
C PHE A 90 10.75 -1.54 0.21
N LYS A 91 11.21 -1.54 -1.03
CA LYS A 91 12.63 -1.47 -1.41
C LYS A 91 13.36 -0.31 -0.76
N SER A 92 12.80 0.89 -0.87
CA SER A 92 13.40 2.11 -0.34
C SER A 92 13.40 2.20 1.18
N CYS A 93 12.61 1.36 1.86
CA CYS A 93 12.43 1.35 3.31
C CYS A 93 13.04 0.13 3.99
N ARG A 94 13.79 -0.69 3.26
CA ARG A 94 14.64 -1.74 3.83
C ARG A 94 16.01 -1.18 4.06
N ILE A 95 16.45 -1.14 5.32
CA ILE A 95 17.74 -0.60 5.70
C ILE A 95 18.59 -1.71 6.30
N TRP A 96 19.83 -1.84 5.86
CA TRP A 96 20.83 -2.76 6.41
C TRP A 96 21.36 -2.33 7.79
N ILE A 97 20.80 -1.28 8.39
CA ILE A 97 21.21 -0.72 9.69
C ILE A 97 20.12 -1.03 10.70
N LYS A 98 20.47 -1.70 11.80
CA LYS A 98 19.55 -1.90 12.94
C LYS A 98 19.10 -0.55 13.47
N HIS A 99 17.86 -0.18 13.28
CA HIS A 99 17.24 0.94 13.97
C HIS A 99 16.38 0.43 15.13
N ASP A 100 16.58 1.08 16.27
CA ASP A 100 15.79 0.89 17.48
C ASP A 100 14.36 1.43 17.19
N THR A 101 13.45 0.55 16.87
CA THR A 101 12.06 0.91 16.56
C THR A 101 11.27 1.03 17.85
N LYS A 102 11.32 2.20 18.48
CA LYS A 102 10.34 2.58 19.50
C LYS A 102 9.02 2.93 18.84
N GLY A 103 8.09 1.99 18.84
CA GLY A 103 6.71 2.24 18.43
C GLY A 103 5.96 1.00 17.97
N ASP A 104 4.95 0.60 18.72
CA ASP A 104 4.18 -0.65 18.55
C ASP A 104 3.14 -0.67 17.42
N ILE A 105 3.22 0.22 16.44
CA ILE A 105 2.24 0.26 15.34
C ILE A 105 2.83 -0.43 14.12
N ASN A 106 2.49 -1.70 13.93
CA ASN A 106 2.97 -2.55 12.84
C ASN A 106 2.04 -2.54 11.62
N THR A 107 1.13 -1.57 11.53
CA THR A 107 0.18 -1.46 10.43
C THR A 107 0.52 -0.29 9.54
N VAL A 108 0.59 -0.54 8.23
CA VAL A 108 0.69 0.48 7.19
C VAL A 108 -0.58 0.42 6.36
N PHE A 109 -1.21 1.56 6.18
CA PHE A 109 -2.41 1.72 5.38
C PHE A 109 -2.05 2.49 4.11
N ILE A 110 -2.34 1.91 2.96
CA ILE A 110 -2.28 2.57 1.66
C ILE A 110 -3.73 2.75 1.23
N GLU A 111 -4.27 3.94 1.42
CA GLU A 111 -5.69 4.21 1.17
C GLU A 111 -6.03 4.29 -0.32
N GLN A 112 -5.04 4.51 -1.15
CA GLN A 112 -5.27 4.77 -2.57
C GLN A 112 -4.33 3.94 -3.42
N LEU A 113 -4.78 2.74 -3.75
CA LEU A 113 -4.15 1.91 -4.75
C LEU A 113 -4.99 1.98 -6.04
N TYR A 114 -4.35 2.24 -7.15
CA TYR A 114 -5.00 2.29 -8.45
C TYR A 114 -4.96 0.94 -9.16
N LEU A 115 -6.02 0.56 -9.84
CA LEU A 115 -6.12 -0.67 -10.61
C LEU A 115 -5.33 -0.65 -11.95
N GLY A 116 -4.58 0.40 -12.21
CA GLY A 116 -3.76 0.54 -13.42
C GLY A 116 -2.87 1.76 -13.37
N LYS A 117 -2.00 1.95 -14.35
CA LYS A 117 -1.15 3.14 -14.44
C LYS A 117 -2.01 4.41 -14.48
N LYS A 118 -1.80 5.28 -13.53
CA LYS A 118 -2.42 6.61 -13.52
C LYS A 118 -1.85 7.46 -14.66
N TYR A 119 -2.69 7.76 -15.62
CA TYR A 119 -2.41 8.85 -16.55
C TYR A 119 -2.93 10.16 -15.93
N ASN A 120 -1.99 10.99 -15.46
CA ASN A 120 -2.11 12.40 -15.06
C ASN A 120 -2.82 12.82 -13.76
N ASN A 121 -1.96 13.41 -12.92
CA ASN A 121 -2.16 14.59 -12.05
C ASN A 121 -3.48 14.74 -11.24
N SER A 122 -3.47 14.20 -10.05
CA SER A 122 -4.01 14.91 -8.88
C SER A 122 -3.37 14.35 -7.61
N LYS A 123 -2.97 15.24 -6.73
CA LYS A 123 -2.38 14.90 -5.43
C LYS A 123 -3.39 14.12 -4.59
N VAL A 124 -3.04 12.91 -4.29
CA VAL A 124 -3.79 11.98 -3.48
C VAL A 124 -3.52 12.27 -2.01
N LYS A 125 -4.57 12.39 -1.20
CA LYS A 125 -4.46 12.49 0.25
C LYS A 125 -4.56 11.11 0.88
N THR A 126 -3.53 10.72 1.60
CA THR A 126 -3.53 9.49 2.42
C THR A 126 -3.73 9.85 3.88
N SER A 127 -4.54 9.10 4.60
CA SER A 127 -4.69 9.24 6.04
C SER A 127 -4.17 8.00 6.76
N ILE A 128 -3.49 8.20 7.89
CA ILE A 128 -3.17 7.12 8.81
C ILE A 128 -4.28 7.11 9.86
N VAL A 129 -5.02 6.03 9.92
CA VAL A 129 -5.92 5.78 11.04
C VAL A 129 -5.09 5.24 12.20
N GLN A 130 -4.81 6.09 13.18
CA GLN A 130 -4.31 5.63 14.48
C GLN A 130 -5.52 5.10 15.25
N ASN A 131 -5.47 3.83 15.66
CA ASN A 131 -6.48 3.29 16.57
C ASN A 131 -6.19 3.80 17.98
N PRO A 132 -7.01 4.71 18.57
CA PRO A 132 -6.74 5.31 19.87
C PRO A 132 -7.00 4.38 21.06
N SER A 133 -7.44 3.14 20.84
CA SER A 133 -7.89 2.24 21.91
C SER A 133 -6.79 1.34 22.50
N LEU A 134 -5.54 1.41 22.05
CA LEU A 134 -4.45 0.56 22.55
C LEU A 134 -3.51 1.22 23.56
N ASN A 135 -3.82 2.45 24.01
CA ASN A 135 -3.01 3.15 25.04
C ASN A 135 -3.66 3.12 26.43
N LYS A 136 -4.26 2.01 26.86
CA LYS A 136 -4.65 1.79 28.25
C LYS A 136 -4.31 0.34 28.65
N GLY A 137 -3.17 0.22 29.27
CA GLY A 137 -2.72 -1.00 29.92
C GLY A 137 -1.28 -0.84 30.36
#